data_5a15a33fd76028b8c8257fb06b22436d
#
_entry.id   5a15a33fd76028b8c8257fb06b22436d
#
_cell.length_a   1.000
_cell.length_b   1.000
_cell.length_c   1.000
_cell.angle_alpha   90.00
_cell.angle_beta   90.00
_cell.angle_gamma   90.00
#
_symmetry.space_group_name_H-M   'P 1'
#
loop_
_entity.id
_entity.type
_entity.pdbx_description
1 polymer ?
#
loop_
_entity_poly.entity_id
_entity_poly.type
_entity_poly.pdbx_seq_one_letter_code
_entity_poly.pdbx_strand_id
1 'polypeptide(L)'
;FRRKIIIKVPQRKKYAVIDVFAGPGGLNEGFVQRDNIFGPFVSIEKDSVSCRTLKVRKIYHLLKNSKKKNSDYIEFISNQSNLDEFLDLPKHNKLKSIIDNSIWNHELGALDSKKTAKEIKKRLKNQGWDEKKGDGVIIIGGPPCQAYSIAGRSRRSQMIKSGEYNPH
;
A
#
# COMPACT_ATOMS: atom_id res chain seq x y z
N PHE A 1 26.62 19.54 38.66
CA PHE A 1 25.65 18.58 38.10
C PHE A 1 24.65 19.34 37.24
N ARG A 2 24.83 19.33 35.89
CA ARG A 2 23.82 19.87 34.95
C ARG A 2 22.73 18.81 34.75
N ARG A 3 21.52 19.04 35.29
CA ARG A 3 20.36 18.23 34.99
C ARG A 3 20.02 18.40 33.50
N LYS A 4 20.20 17.36 32.70
CA LYS A 4 19.65 17.32 31.32
C LYS A 4 18.12 17.36 31.41
N ILE A 5 17.52 18.46 31.02
CA ILE A 5 16.07 18.55 30.84
C ILE A 5 15.74 17.70 29.61
N ILE A 6 15.20 16.51 29.83
CA ILE A 6 14.65 15.66 28.73
C ILE A 6 13.26 16.20 28.43
N ILE A 7 13.14 17.04 27.41
CA ILE A 7 11.84 17.44 26.87
C ILE A 7 11.30 16.21 26.12
N LYS A 8 10.35 15.50 26.73
CA LYS A 8 9.54 14.50 26.01
C LYS A 8 8.69 15.25 24.98
N VAL A 9 9.15 15.30 23.74
CA VAL A 9 8.31 15.72 22.63
C VAL A 9 7.18 14.68 22.51
N PRO A 10 5.89 15.08 22.59
CA PRO A 10 4.80 14.15 22.41
C PRO A 10 4.96 13.44 21.07
N GLN A 11 4.96 12.11 21.07
CA GLN A 11 4.95 11.36 19.81
C GLN A 11 3.69 11.80 19.05
N ARG A 12 3.88 12.47 17.91
CA ARG A 12 2.77 12.87 17.04
C ARG A 12 2.00 11.63 16.64
N LYS A 13 0.68 11.65 16.85
CA LYS A 13 -0.23 10.61 16.32
C LYS A 13 0.00 10.48 14.83
N LYS A 14 0.19 9.27 14.36
CA LYS A 14 0.25 8.96 12.93
C LYS A 14 -1.10 8.46 12.45
N TYR A 15 -1.43 8.79 11.22
CA TYR A 15 -2.63 8.27 10.57
C TYR A 15 -2.24 7.14 9.63
N ALA A 16 -2.76 5.94 9.88
CA ALA A 16 -2.66 4.85 8.92
C ALA A 16 -3.43 5.20 7.64
N VAL A 17 -2.90 4.82 6.50
CA VAL A 17 -3.53 5.09 5.19
C VAL A 17 -3.86 3.76 4.52
N ILE A 18 -5.13 3.59 4.17
CA ILE A 18 -5.64 2.45 3.39
C ILE A 18 -6.00 2.98 2.01
N ASP A 19 -5.27 2.53 1.00
CA ASP A 19 -5.48 2.90 -0.40
C ASP A 19 -6.19 1.76 -1.11
N VAL A 20 -7.47 1.96 -1.42
CA VAL A 20 -8.31 0.96 -2.09
C VAL A 20 -8.39 1.27 -3.59
N PHE A 21 -8.31 0.25 -4.43
CA PHE A 21 -8.16 0.39 -5.88
C PHE A 21 -6.93 1.22 -6.22
N ALA A 22 -5.81 0.85 -5.60
CA ALA A 22 -4.61 1.68 -5.53
C ALA A 22 -3.96 1.92 -6.90
N GLY A 23 -4.21 1.03 -7.88
CA GLY A 23 -3.50 1.08 -9.15
C GLY A 23 -1.97 1.06 -8.94
N PRO A 24 -1.19 1.80 -9.74
CA PRO A 24 0.26 1.89 -9.56
C PRO A 24 0.69 2.83 -8.40
N GLY A 25 -0.27 3.34 -7.57
CA GLY A 25 0.02 4.10 -6.35
C GLY A 25 0.14 5.61 -6.52
N GLY A 26 -0.47 6.19 -7.56
CA GLY A 26 -0.40 7.64 -7.79
C GLY A 26 -1.01 8.48 -6.66
N LEU A 27 -2.20 8.09 -6.18
CA LEU A 27 -2.91 8.80 -5.13
C LEU A 27 -2.17 8.75 -3.79
N ASN A 28 -1.60 7.59 -3.46
CA ASN A 28 -0.89 7.37 -2.19
C ASN A 28 0.45 8.13 -2.11
N GLU A 29 1.03 8.54 -3.24
CA GLU A 29 2.36 9.18 -3.29
C GLU A 29 2.42 10.45 -2.44
N GLY A 30 1.39 11.27 -2.46
CA GLY A 30 1.32 12.49 -1.66
C GLY A 30 1.36 12.23 -0.15
N PHE A 31 0.76 11.13 0.30
CA PHE A 31 0.78 10.73 1.71
C PHE A 31 2.14 10.14 2.12
N VAL A 32 2.75 9.33 1.24
CA VAL A 32 4.06 8.72 1.52
C VAL A 32 5.16 9.76 1.68
N GLN A 33 5.07 10.91 1.00
CA GLN A 33 6.02 12.02 1.16
C GLN A 33 5.93 12.70 2.54
N ARG A 34 4.87 12.46 3.30
CA ARG A 34 4.63 13.00 4.63
C ARG A 34 4.65 11.90 5.71
N ASP A 35 5.68 11.07 5.69
CA ASP A 35 5.85 9.90 6.56
C ASP A 35 5.95 10.24 8.07
N ASN A 36 6.17 11.51 8.40
CA ASN A 36 6.10 12.02 9.77
C ASN A 36 4.66 12.16 10.31
N ILE A 37 3.65 12.18 9.41
CA ILE A 37 2.22 12.33 9.74
C ILE A 37 1.46 11.05 9.39
N PHE A 38 1.78 10.45 8.23
CA PHE A 38 1.06 9.32 7.67
C PHE A 38 1.87 8.04 7.74
N GLY A 39 1.18 6.94 7.97
CA GLY A 39 1.71 5.59 8.05
C GLY A 39 1.24 4.87 9.31
N PRO A 40 1.18 3.55 9.28
CA PRO A 40 1.55 2.67 8.17
C PRO A 40 0.59 2.73 6.97
N PHE A 41 0.98 2.09 5.85
CA PHE A 41 0.21 2.08 4.61
C PHE A 41 -0.22 0.67 4.24
N VAL A 42 -1.47 0.53 3.75
CA VAL A 42 -1.94 -0.70 3.11
C VAL A 42 -2.60 -0.33 1.79
N SER A 43 -1.99 -0.73 0.68
CA SER A 43 -2.54 -0.57 -0.67
C SER A 43 -3.16 -1.88 -1.13
N ILE A 44 -4.40 -1.82 -1.60
CA ILE A 44 -5.17 -2.98 -2.07
C ILE A 44 -5.45 -2.80 -3.55
N GLU A 45 -4.97 -3.76 -4.34
CA GLU A 45 -5.09 -3.73 -5.79
C GLU A 45 -5.20 -5.16 -6.33
N LYS A 46 -6.07 -5.37 -7.31
CA LYS A 46 -6.27 -6.69 -7.93
C LYS A 46 -5.29 -6.98 -9.07
N ASP A 47 -4.88 -5.94 -9.79
CA ASP A 47 -3.96 -6.09 -10.90
C ASP A 47 -2.53 -6.35 -10.41
N SER A 48 -1.97 -7.50 -10.80
CA SER A 48 -0.64 -7.93 -10.37
C SER A 48 0.48 -7.03 -10.90
N VAL A 49 0.31 -6.43 -12.08
CA VAL A 49 1.30 -5.51 -12.67
C VAL A 49 1.35 -4.21 -11.87
N SER A 50 0.19 -3.66 -11.52
CA SER A 50 0.07 -2.50 -10.64
C SER A 50 0.65 -2.79 -9.25
N CYS A 51 0.39 -3.98 -8.68
CA CYS A 51 0.98 -4.40 -7.42
C CYS A 51 2.51 -4.47 -7.49
N ARG A 52 3.07 -4.95 -8.60
CA ARG A 52 4.54 -4.94 -8.82
C ARG A 52 5.09 -3.52 -8.79
N THR A 53 4.44 -2.58 -9.46
CA THR A 53 4.80 -1.15 -9.43
C THR A 53 4.74 -0.58 -8.02
N LEU A 54 3.68 -0.88 -7.26
CA LEU A 54 3.54 -0.48 -5.85
C LEU A 54 4.71 -1.00 -5.00
N LYS A 55 5.12 -2.27 -5.19
CA LYS A 55 6.25 -2.87 -4.47
C LYS A 55 7.56 -2.12 -4.77
N VAL A 56 7.86 -1.86 -6.05
CA VAL A 56 9.06 -1.12 -6.46
C VAL A 56 9.09 0.29 -5.87
N ARG A 57 7.97 1.01 -5.92
CA ARG A 57 7.83 2.35 -5.30
C ARG A 57 8.06 2.29 -3.79
N LYS A 58 7.50 1.31 -3.11
CA LYS A 58 7.69 1.12 -1.66
C LYS A 58 9.15 0.83 -1.32
N ILE A 59 9.85 0.02 -2.10
CA ILE A 59 11.29 -0.23 -1.95
C ILE A 59 12.05 1.09 -2.05
N TYR A 60 11.80 1.89 -3.08
CA TYR A 60 12.43 3.19 -3.25
C TYR A 60 12.26 4.07 -2.01
N HIS A 61 11.02 4.25 -1.51
CA HIS A 61 10.76 5.09 -0.34
C HIS A 61 11.44 4.59 0.94
N LEU A 62 11.58 3.27 1.10
CA LEU A 62 12.25 2.69 2.26
C LEU A 62 13.79 2.81 2.19
N LEU A 63 14.35 2.87 1.00
CA LEU A 63 15.81 2.86 0.79
C LEU A 63 16.40 4.22 0.47
N LYS A 64 15.63 5.18 -0.06
CA LYS A 64 16.10 6.48 -0.56
C LYS A 64 16.97 7.27 0.43
N ASN A 65 16.72 7.14 1.73
CA ASN A 65 17.44 7.89 2.77
C ASN A 65 18.69 7.15 3.31
N SER A 66 19.03 5.99 2.76
CA SER A 66 20.16 5.19 3.21
C SER A 66 21.20 5.04 2.10
N LYS A 67 22.34 5.75 2.20
CA LYS A 67 23.41 5.70 1.20
C LYS A 67 23.79 4.27 0.78
N LYS A 68 23.97 3.35 1.75
CA LYS A 68 24.36 1.96 1.50
C LYS A 68 23.25 1.12 0.85
N LYS A 69 21.97 1.39 1.22
CA LYS A 69 20.82 0.62 0.70
C LYS A 69 20.32 1.16 -0.63
N ASN A 70 20.61 2.43 -0.92
CA ASN A 70 20.25 3.02 -2.20
C ASN A 70 21.06 2.40 -3.36
N SER A 71 22.30 1.99 -3.12
CA SER A 71 23.09 1.26 -4.14
C SER A 71 22.43 -0.07 -4.55
N ASP A 72 21.92 -0.83 -3.59
CA ASP A 72 21.20 -2.10 -3.86
C ASP A 72 19.93 -1.84 -4.73
N TYR A 73 19.22 -0.75 -4.48
CA TYR A 73 18.06 -0.38 -5.29
C TYR A 73 18.45 0.03 -6.70
N ILE A 74 19.50 0.85 -6.83
CA ILE A 74 20.00 1.29 -8.14
C ILE A 74 20.48 0.09 -8.95
N GLU A 75 21.21 -0.82 -8.34
CA GLU A 75 21.68 -2.07 -8.96
C GLU A 75 20.49 -2.92 -9.44
N PHE A 76 19.47 -3.10 -8.58
CA PHE A 76 18.25 -3.81 -8.92
C PHE A 76 17.56 -3.24 -10.16
N ILE A 77 17.40 -1.90 -10.22
CA ILE A 77 16.73 -1.24 -11.35
C ILE A 77 17.60 -1.28 -12.61
N SER A 78 18.91 -1.03 -12.49
CA SER A 78 19.84 -0.99 -13.62
C SER A 78 20.02 -2.36 -14.29
N ASN A 79 20.04 -3.42 -13.50
CA ASN A 79 20.21 -4.78 -13.99
C ASN A 79 18.88 -5.43 -14.41
N GLN A 80 17.77 -4.74 -14.34
CA GLN A 80 16.42 -5.27 -14.60
C GLN A 80 16.16 -6.61 -13.88
N SER A 81 16.73 -6.74 -12.67
CA SER A 81 16.64 -7.95 -11.86
C SER A 81 15.20 -8.33 -11.53
N ASN A 82 14.96 -9.60 -11.29
CA ASN A 82 13.64 -10.07 -10.87
C ASN A 82 13.31 -9.52 -9.47
N LEU A 83 12.13 -8.92 -9.32
CA LEU A 83 11.69 -8.32 -8.05
C LEU A 83 11.62 -9.33 -6.91
N ASP A 84 11.13 -10.54 -7.20
CA ASP A 84 10.96 -11.57 -6.18
C ASP A 84 12.34 -12.10 -5.74
N GLU A 85 13.27 -12.33 -6.67
CA GLU A 85 14.66 -12.69 -6.36
C GLU A 85 15.35 -11.62 -5.53
N PHE A 86 15.16 -10.34 -5.87
CA PHE A 86 15.69 -9.22 -5.07
C PHE A 86 15.16 -9.24 -3.64
N LEU A 87 13.85 -9.45 -3.46
CA LEU A 87 13.22 -9.49 -2.14
C LEU A 87 13.57 -10.74 -1.33
N ASP A 88 13.89 -11.85 -1.99
CA ASP A 88 14.23 -13.12 -1.34
C ASP A 88 15.67 -13.17 -0.82
N LEU A 89 16.50 -12.17 -1.12
CA LEU A 89 17.83 -12.08 -0.53
C LEU A 89 17.74 -11.99 1.00
N PRO A 90 18.55 -12.76 1.76
CA PRO A 90 18.51 -12.77 3.23
C PRO A 90 18.65 -11.37 3.85
N LYS A 91 19.47 -10.50 3.25
CA LYS A 91 19.63 -9.09 3.67
C LYS A 91 18.35 -8.25 3.54
N HIS A 92 17.36 -8.72 2.77
CA HIS A 92 16.10 -8.03 2.50
C HIS A 92 14.88 -8.59 3.27
N ASN A 93 15.05 -9.59 4.15
CA ASN A 93 13.94 -10.21 4.89
C ASN A 93 13.03 -9.17 5.59
N LYS A 94 13.62 -8.16 6.24
CA LYS A 94 12.85 -7.08 6.88
C LYS A 94 12.11 -6.22 5.86
N LEU A 95 12.76 -5.92 4.74
CA LEU A 95 12.19 -5.16 3.63
C LEU A 95 11.00 -5.90 3.03
N LYS A 96 11.16 -7.19 2.73
CA LYS A 96 10.11 -8.07 2.23
C LYS A 96 8.91 -8.10 3.17
N SER A 97 9.13 -8.30 4.47
CA SER A 97 8.04 -8.30 5.47
C SER A 97 7.25 -6.99 5.48
N ILE A 98 7.91 -5.83 5.37
CA ILE A 98 7.22 -4.54 5.30
C ILE A 98 6.39 -4.44 4.02
N ILE A 99 6.94 -4.86 2.87
CA ILE A 99 6.27 -4.81 1.57
C ILE A 99 5.04 -5.71 1.56
N ASP A 100 5.18 -6.94 2.04
CA ASP A 100 4.08 -7.92 2.08
C ASP A 100 2.93 -7.46 2.96
N ASN A 101 3.20 -6.71 4.04
CA ASN A 101 2.16 -6.11 4.86
C ASN A 101 1.58 -4.81 4.27
N SER A 102 2.34 -4.11 3.42
CA SER A 102 1.91 -2.83 2.83
C SER A 102 1.11 -2.99 1.54
N ILE A 103 1.32 -4.07 0.79
CA ILE A 103 0.68 -4.27 -0.51
C ILE A 103 -0.06 -5.59 -0.51
N TRP A 104 -1.37 -5.49 -0.76
CA TRP A 104 -2.25 -6.64 -0.81
C TRP A 104 -2.82 -6.81 -2.22
N ASN A 105 -2.30 -7.81 -2.95
CA ASN A 105 -2.88 -8.18 -4.24
C ASN A 105 -4.19 -8.90 -3.98
N HIS A 106 -5.30 -8.16 -4.08
CA HIS A 106 -6.62 -8.67 -3.74
C HIS A 106 -7.72 -7.90 -4.44
N GLU A 107 -8.75 -8.60 -4.91
CA GLU A 107 -9.97 -8.00 -5.43
C GLU A 107 -10.94 -7.68 -4.28
N LEU A 108 -11.24 -6.40 -4.08
CA LEU A 108 -12.24 -5.99 -3.10
C LEU A 108 -13.62 -6.51 -3.50
N GLY A 109 -14.29 -7.15 -2.54
CA GLY A 109 -15.56 -7.85 -2.78
C GLY A 109 -15.42 -9.38 -2.93
N ALA A 110 -14.24 -9.90 -3.21
CA ALA A 110 -14.00 -11.35 -3.25
C ALA A 110 -14.09 -12.02 -1.87
N LEU A 111 -13.85 -11.26 -0.80
CA LEU A 111 -14.11 -11.67 0.58
C LEU A 111 -15.24 -10.83 1.18
N ASP A 112 -15.92 -11.40 2.18
CA ASP A 112 -16.88 -10.61 2.96
C ASP A 112 -16.20 -9.43 3.67
N SER A 113 -16.98 -8.38 3.97
CA SER A 113 -16.47 -7.14 4.54
C SER A 113 -15.76 -7.33 5.89
N LYS A 114 -16.20 -8.28 6.72
CA LYS A 114 -15.60 -8.56 8.04
C LYS A 114 -14.22 -9.21 7.87
N LYS A 115 -14.08 -10.15 6.95
CA LYS A 115 -12.79 -10.80 6.64
C LYS A 115 -11.81 -9.80 6.04
N THR A 116 -12.27 -8.97 5.12
CA THR A 116 -11.48 -7.88 4.53
C THR A 116 -10.98 -6.92 5.61
N ALA A 117 -11.86 -6.42 6.47
CA ALA A 117 -11.47 -5.53 7.56
C ALA A 117 -10.49 -6.17 8.55
N LYS A 118 -10.67 -7.46 8.87
CA LYS A 118 -9.75 -8.22 9.74
C LYS A 118 -8.36 -8.32 9.14
N GLU A 119 -8.25 -8.61 7.83
CA GLU A 119 -6.95 -8.70 7.15
C GLU A 119 -6.26 -7.34 7.06
N ILE A 120 -6.98 -6.26 6.74
CA ILE A 120 -6.44 -4.89 6.77
C ILE A 120 -5.90 -4.56 8.17
N LYS A 121 -6.69 -4.80 9.21
CA LYS A 121 -6.29 -4.55 10.61
C LYS A 121 -5.04 -5.32 11.00
N LYS A 122 -4.93 -6.59 10.59
CA LYS A 122 -3.75 -7.44 10.80
C LYS A 122 -2.51 -6.82 10.14
N ARG A 123 -2.61 -6.41 8.87
CA ARG A 123 -1.51 -5.81 8.11
C ARG A 123 -1.04 -4.49 8.72
N LEU A 124 -1.95 -3.64 9.18
CA LEU A 124 -1.62 -2.41 9.88
C LEU A 124 -0.90 -2.69 11.20
N LYS A 125 -1.40 -3.65 12.00
CA LYS A 125 -0.77 -4.05 13.26
C LYS A 125 0.64 -4.59 13.06
N ASN A 126 0.88 -5.41 12.04
CA ASN A 126 2.20 -5.93 11.70
C ASN A 126 3.20 -4.82 11.31
N GLN A 127 2.71 -3.65 10.96
CA GLN A 127 3.50 -2.45 10.69
C GLN A 127 3.56 -1.48 11.90
N GLY A 128 3.07 -1.89 13.08
CA GLY A 128 3.14 -1.13 14.31
C GLY A 128 1.98 -0.18 14.60
N TRP A 129 0.90 -0.22 13.79
CA TRP A 129 -0.31 0.55 14.08
C TRP A 129 -1.04 0.01 15.31
N ASP A 130 -1.51 0.90 16.17
CA ASP A 130 -2.20 0.54 17.39
C ASP A 130 -3.40 1.47 17.64
N GLU A 131 -4.59 0.92 17.48
CA GLU A 131 -5.85 1.61 17.74
C GLU A 131 -5.95 2.16 19.17
N LYS A 132 -5.36 1.43 20.15
CA LYS A 132 -5.39 1.84 21.56
C LYS A 132 -4.53 3.06 21.84
N LYS A 133 -3.54 3.35 21.00
CA LYS A 133 -2.72 4.56 21.08
C LYS A 133 -3.40 5.78 20.47
N GLY A 134 -4.61 5.60 19.92
CA GLY A 134 -5.39 6.66 19.30
C GLY A 134 -4.89 7.04 17.90
N ASP A 135 -4.16 6.12 17.24
CA ASP A 135 -3.77 6.29 15.84
C ASP A 135 -5.05 6.28 14.96
N GLY A 136 -5.21 7.30 14.14
CA GLY A 136 -6.34 7.40 13.21
C GLY A 136 -6.12 6.56 11.95
N VAL A 137 -7.19 6.40 11.17
CA VAL A 137 -7.17 5.73 9.86
C VAL A 137 -7.78 6.65 8.81
N ILE A 138 -7.13 6.75 7.67
CA ILE A 138 -7.62 7.45 6.48
C ILE A 138 -7.79 6.40 5.38
N ILE A 139 -8.95 6.40 4.75
CA ILE A 139 -9.23 5.56 3.58
C ILE A 139 -9.26 6.48 2.37
N ILE A 140 -8.46 6.15 1.37
CA ILE A 140 -8.40 6.81 0.08
C ILE A 140 -8.66 5.79 -1.02
N GLY A 141 -9.00 6.23 -2.21
CA GLY A 141 -9.15 5.32 -3.35
C GLY A 141 -9.87 5.92 -4.53
N GLY A 142 -9.61 5.34 -5.70
CA GLY A 142 -10.25 5.67 -6.95
C GLY A 142 -11.02 4.48 -7.52
N PRO A 143 -12.25 4.19 -7.05
CA PRO A 143 -13.00 3.06 -7.59
C PRO A 143 -13.19 3.22 -9.11
N PRO A 144 -13.16 2.11 -9.88
CA PRO A 144 -13.29 2.17 -11.33
C PRO A 144 -14.60 2.85 -11.73
N CYS A 145 -14.50 4.01 -12.38
CA CYS A 145 -15.66 4.81 -12.80
C CYS A 145 -16.48 4.13 -13.91
N GLN A 146 -15.95 3.07 -14.52
CA GLN A 146 -16.64 2.33 -15.60
C GLN A 146 -18.01 1.80 -15.19
N ALA A 147 -18.20 1.43 -13.92
CA ALA A 147 -19.49 0.99 -13.40
C ALA A 147 -20.49 2.14 -13.18
N TYR A 148 -20.00 3.36 -12.99
CA TYR A 148 -20.80 4.52 -12.58
C TYR A 148 -20.91 5.60 -13.66
N SER A 149 -20.00 5.66 -14.63
CA SER A 149 -20.04 6.61 -15.74
C SER A 149 -21.14 6.25 -16.75
N ILE A 150 -21.66 7.25 -17.47
CA ILE A 150 -22.68 7.04 -18.52
C ILE A 150 -22.14 6.07 -19.59
N ALA A 151 -20.89 6.27 -20.03
CA ALA A 151 -20.21 5.40 -21.00
C ALA A 151 -20.00 3.97 -20.45
N GLY A 152 -19.66 3.82 -19.20
CA GLY A 152 -19.49 2.51 -18.55
C GLY A 152 -20.82 1.77 -18.39
N ARG A 153 -21.90 2.46 -18.05
CA ARG A 153 -23.26 1.89 -17.99
C ARG A 153 -23.74 1.44 -19.36
N SER A 154 -23.50 2.23 -20.41
CA SER A 154 -23.86 1.87 -21.77
C SER A 154 -23.12 0.61 -22.24
N ARG A 155 -21.79 0.54 -22.01
CA ARG A 155 -20.96 -0.64 -22.34
C ARG A 155 -21.41 -1.87 -21.56
N ARG A 156 -21.69 -1.75 -20.26
CA ARG A 156 -22.21 -2.83 -19.43
C ARG A 156 -23.58 -3.32 -19.92
N SER A 157 -24.47 -2.42 -20.32
CA SER A 157 -25.78 -2.79 -20.89
C SER A 157 -25.63 -3.57 -22.20
N GLN A 158 -24.65 -3.23 -23.03
CA GLN A 158 -24.34 -3.97 -24.24
C GLN A 158 -23.78 -5.37 -23.93
N MET A 159 -22.85 -5.48 -22.99
CA MET A 159 -22.27 -6.78 -22.57
C MET A 159 -23.30 -7.71 -21.91
N ILE A 160 -24.29 -7.17 -21.19
CA ILE A 160 -25.42 -7.95 -20.67
C ILE A 160 -26.30 -8.46 -21.82
N LYS A 161 -26.58 -7.61 -22.82
CA LYS A 161 -27.40 -8.00 -23.99
C LYS A 161 -26.69 -9.01 -24.89
N SER A 162 -25.36 -8.97 -24.99
CA SER A 162 -24.56 -9.94 -25.77
C SER A 162 -24.28 -11.25 -25.00
N GLY A 163 -24.66 -11.35 -23.72
CA GLY A 163 -24.37 -12.53 -22.89
C GLY A 163 -22.92 -12.63 -22.39
N GLU A 164 -22.08 -11.63 -22.67
CA GLU A 164 -20.67 -11.58 -22.25
C GLU A 164 -20.48 -11.21 -20.79
N TYR A 165 -21.53 -10.71 -20.12
CA TYR A 165 -21.48 -10.31 -18.71
C TYR A 165 -22.74 -10.75 -17.98
N ASN A 166 -22.54 -11.52 -16.88
CA ASN A 166 -23.61 -11.88 -15.95
C ASN A 166 -23.49 -10.99 -14.70
N PRO A 167 -24.53 -10.22 -14.31
CA PRO A 167 -24.50 -9.31 -13.17
C PRO A 167 -24.62 -9.96 -11.78
N HIS A 168 -24.66 -11.32 -11.69
CA HIS A 168 -24.80 -12.06 -10.42
C HIS A 168 -23.51 -12.65 -9.92
#